data_a6775a8907eb7384422687a6205c7242
#
_entry.id   a6775a8907eb7384422687a6205c7242
#
_cell.length_a   1.000
_cell.length_b   1.000
_cell.length_c   1.000
_cell.angle_alpha   90.00
_cell.angle_beta   90.00
_cell.angle_gamma   90.00
#
_symmetry.space_group_name_H-M   'P 1'
#
loop_
_entity.id
_entity.type
_entity.pdbx_description
1 polymer ?
#
loop_
_entity_poly.entity_id
_entity_poly.type
_entity_poly.pdbx_seq_one_letter_code
_entity_poly.pdbx_strand_id
1 'polypeptide(L)'
;MMVLSIVVFLALLGVVFYHRVNLTLSSLILVAYTAAMGAIGLWSFWLLLPLAIVLLPLNLSSVRRSLLSAPALRAFRKVMPPMSTTEKEAIDAGTTWWEGDLFRGAPDWNKLHSYPKPRLTEEEQAFIDGPVEEACRMANDFQITHELADLPPELWAYLKEHRFFAMIIKKEYGGLEFSPYAQAMVLQKLAGVSGILAITVGVPNSLGPGELLQHYGTEEQKNHYLPGLARGDEIPCFALTSPEAGSDAGAIPDVGTVCMGEWQGKQVLGMRLTWNKRYITLAPVATVLGLAFKLHDPNRLLSDNESPGITCALIPTSTPGVEIGNRHFPLNVPFQNGPTRGTDVFVPIDYIIGGPKMAGQGWRMLVECLSVGRGITLPSNSTGSLKSIALATGAYAHIRRQFKISIGKMEGIEEPLARIAGNTYVMDAAASLITYALVQGEKPAVLSAIVKYHCTHRGQQSIVDAMDIAGGKGIMLGESNFLARAYQGAPIAITVEGANILTRTM
;
A
#
# COMPACT_ATOMS: atom_id res chain seq x y z
N MET A 1 -30.50 -11.32 53.47
CA MET A 1 -31.22 -11.38 52.16
C MET A 1 -30.93 -10.16 51.30
N MET A 2 -31.17 -8.92 51.80
CA MET A 2 -30.94 -7.68 51.00
C MET A 2 -29.48 -7.51 50.53
N VAL A 3 -28.47 -7.71 51.39
CA VAL A 3 -27.06 -7.63 51.03
C VAL A 3 -26.69 -8.66 49.93
N LEU A 4 -27.20 -9.89 50.06
CA LEU A 4 -26.97 -10.94 49.09
C LEU A 4 -27.57 -10.58 47.72
N SER A 5 -28.77 -9.99 47.69
CA SER A 5 -29.39 -9.57 46.42
C SER A 5 -28.61 -8.45 45.72
N ILE A 6 -27.98 -7.54 46.45
CA ILE A 6 -27.12 -6.51 45.93
C ILE A 6 -25.82 -7.14 45.31
N VAL A 7 -25.23 -8.10 46.06
CA VAL A 7 -24.04 -8.81 45.57
C VAL A 7 -24.35 -9.57 44.27
N VAL A 8 -25.51 -10.23 44.19
CA VAL A 8 -25.95 -10.93 42.96
C VAL A 8 -26.19 -9.95 41.82
N PHE A 9 -26.79 -8.77 42.09
CA PHE A 9 -26.95 -7.73 41.05
C PHE A 9 -25.59 -7.25 40.48
N LEU A 10 -24.64 -6.99 41.38
CA LEU A 10 -23.28 -6.58 40.97
C LEU A 10 -22.54 -7.68 40.20
N ALA A 11 -22.73 -8.95 40.62
CA ALA A 11 -22.19 -10.09 39.92
C ALA A 11 -22.80 -10.25 38.52
N LEU A 12 -24.13 -10.11 38.39
CA LEU A 12 -24.84 -10.10 37.12
C LEU A 12 -24.33 -8.97 36.20
N LEU A 13 -24.16 -7.79 36.75
CA LEU A 13 -23.58 -6.65 36.02
C LEU A 13 -22.16 -7.00 35.53
N GLY A 14 -21.33 -7.57 36.40
CA GLY A 14 -19.99 -8.03 36.04
C GLY A 14 -19.99 -9.08 34.93
N VAL A 15 -20.86 -10.09 35.00
CA VAL A 15 -21.00 -11.16 34.01
C VAL A 15 -21.43 -10.59 32.64
N VAL A 16 -22.43 -9.71 32.66
CA VAL A 16 -22.94 -9.06 31.44
C VAL A 16 -21.84 -8.24 30.74
N PHE A 17 -21.03 -7.49 31.49
CA PHE A 17 -19.89 -6.74 30.95
C PHE A 17 -18.76 -7.66 30.47
N TYR A 18 -18.42 -8.67 31.26
CA TYR A 18 -17.36 -9.62 30.92
C TYR A 18 -17.66 -10.37 29.62
N HIS A 19 -18.88 -10.85 29.43
CA HIS A 19 -19.31 -11.56 28.23
C HIS A 19 -19.72 -10.65 27.10
N ARG A 20 -19.60 -9.30 27.24
CA ARG A 20 -19.97 -8.32 26.23
C ARG A 20 -21.39 -8.54 25.67
N VAL A 21 -22.33 -8.88 26.52
CA VAL A 21 -23.72 -9.09 26.13
C VAL A 21 -24.26 -7.80 25.51
N ASN A 22 -25.05 -7.91 24.44
CA ASN A 22 -25.58 -6.72 23.78
C ASN A 22 -26.43 -5.86 24.76
N LEU A 23 -26.42 -4.54 24.53
CA LEU A 23 -26.99 -3.57 25.45
C LEU A 23 -28.48 -3.83 25.78
N THR A 24 -29.26 -4.23 24.78
CA THR A 24 -30.69 -4.47 24.94
C THR A 24 -30.95 -5.68 25.85
N LEU A 25 -30.25 -6.79 25.60
CA LEU A 25 -30.37 -7.99 26.45
C LEU A 25 -29.85 -7.73 27.84
N SER A 26 -28.74 -7.02 27.98
CA SER A 26 -28.20 -6.59 29.29
C SER A 26 -29.21 -5.77 30.06
N SER A 27 -29.86 -4.81 29.39
CA SER A 27 -30.88 -3.98 30.02
C SER A 27 -32.09 -4.79 30.47
N LEU A 28 -32.53 -5.74 29.65
CA LEU A 28 -33.64 -6.64 30.00
C LEU A 28 -33.32 -7.52 31.21
N ILE A 29 -32.11 -8.07 31.29
CA ILE A 29 -31.65 -8.89 32.43
C ILE A 29 -31.67 -8.05 33.72
N LEU A 30 -31.14 -6.84 33.68
CA LEU A 30 -31.08 -5.97 34.87
C LEU A 30 -32.47 -5.51 35.32
N VAL A 31 -33.34 -5.15 34.37
CA VAL A 31 -34.75 -4.79 34.65
C VAL A 31 -35.50 -5.98 35.22
N ALA A 32 -35.40 -7.17 34.62
CA ALA A 32 -36.06 -8.39 35.07
C ALA A 32 -35.61 -8.78 36.49
N TYR A 33 -34.32 -8.70 36.75
CA TYR A 33 -33.77 -8.96 38.09
C TYR A 33 -34.34 -7.98 39.15
N THR A 34 -34.30 -6.66 38.83
CA THR A 34 -34.82 -5.63 39.74
C THR A 34 -36.31 -5.81 40.00
N ALA A 35 -37.10 -6.12 38.94
CA ALA A 35 -38.52 -6.42 39.10
C ALA A 35 -38.80 -7.67 39.95
N ALA A 36 -38.02 -8.76 39.76
CA ALA A 36 -38.12 -9.96 40.55
C ALA A 36 -37.83 -9.70 42.05
N MET A 37 -36.78 -8.91 42.33
CA MET A 37 -36.46 -8.51 43.69
C MET A 37 -37.54 -7.63 44.35
N GLY A 38 -38.21 -6.83 43.54
CA GLY A 38 -39.39 -6.05 43.95
C GLY A 38 -40.60 -6.96 44.28
N ALA A 39 -40.87 -7.96 43.43
CA ALA A 39 -42.00 -8.87 43.61
C ALA A 39 -41.91 -9.73 44.89
N ILE A 40 -40.71 -10.10 45.30
CA ILE A 40 -40.45 -10.82 46.56
C ILE A 40 -40.27 -9.91 47.80
N GLY A 41 -40.49 -8.60 47.63
CA GLY A 41 -40.44 -7.61 48.71
C GLY A 41 -39.03 -7.28 49.25
N LEU A 42 -37.96 -7.71 48.56
CA LEU A 42 -36.60 -7.39 48.95
C LEU A 42 -36.14 -6.00 48.50
N TRP A 43 -36.67 -5.52 47.38
CA TRP A 43 -36.38 -4.19 46.80
C TRP A 43 -37.68 -3.42 46.57
N SER A 44 -37.57 -2.08 46.55
CA SER A 44 -38.69 -1.24 46.15
C SER A 44 -38.84 -1.20 44.63
N PHE A 45 -40.06 -1.33 44.10
CA PHE A 45 -40.37 -1.14 42.69
C PHE A 45 -39.96 0.24 42.17
N TRP A 46 -39.85 1.24 43.06
CA TRP A 46 -39.35 2.57 42.68
C TRP A 46 -37.92 2.56 42.10
N LEU A 47 -37.11 1.50 42.39
CA LEU A 47 -35.79 1.33 41.82
C LEU A 47 -35.80 1.08 40.30
N LEU A 48 -36.92 0.65 39.73
CA LEU A 48 -37.09 0.56 38.30
C LEU A 48 -37.09 1.93 37.61
N LEU A 49 -37.51 2.99 38.29
CA LEU A 49 -37.51 4.35 37.74
C LEU A 49 -36.10 4.88 37.43
N PRO A 50 -35.15 4.95 38.38
CA PRO A 50 -33.80 5.38 38.08
C PRO A 50 -33.10 4.43 37.10
N LEU A 51 -33.36 3.13 37.15
CA LEU A 51 -32.83 2.17 36.19
C LEU A 51 -33.35 2.46 34.77
N ALA A 52 -34.64 2.73 34.60
CA ALA A 52 -35.22 3.12 33.32
C ALA A 52 -34.67 4.46 32.82
N ILE A 53 -34.49 5.45 33.68
CA ILE A 53 -33.90 6.74 33.31
C ILE A 53 -32.50 6.57 32.73
N VAL A 54 -31.72 5.59 33.19
CA VAL A 54 -30.39 5.31 32.66
C VAL A 54 -30.45 4.42 31.40
N LEU A 55 -31.19 3.32 31.46
CA LEU A 55 -31.18 2.31 30.40
C LEU A 55 -31.96 2.72 29.16
N LEU A 56 -33.06 3.49 29.29
CA LEU A 56 -33.88 3.89 28.16
C LEU A 56 -33.10 4.80 27.18
N PRO A 57 -32.42 5.88 27.63
CA PRO A 57 -31.57 6.70 26.75
C PRO A 57 -30.43 5.91 26.10
N LEU A 58 -29.88 4.92 26.80
CA LEU A 58 -28.81 4.08 26.24
C LEU A 58 -29.34 3.16 25.11
N ASN A 59 -30.54 2.63 25.25
CA ASN A 59 -31.13 1.72 24.25
C ASN A 59 -31.77 2.45 23.06
N LEU A 60 -32.25 3.67 23.21
CA LEU A 60 -32.79 4.48 22.13
C LEU A 60 -31.66 5.19 21.38
N SER A 61 -31.33 4.71 20.19
CA SER A 61 -30.19 5.20 19.41
C SER A 61 -30.22 6.70 19.12
N SER A 62 -31.40 7.28 18.88
CA SER A 62 -31.61 8.73 18.66
C SER A 62 -31.30 9.53 19.93
N VAL A 63 -31.79 9.07 21.08
CA VAL A 63 -31.59 9.74 22.39
C VAL A 63 -30.13 9.60 22.82
N ARG A 64 -29.57 8.39 22.71
CA ARG A 64 -28.14 8.15 23.00
C ARG A 64 -27.24 9.04 22.15
N ARG A 65 -27.57 9.17 20.84
CA ARG A 65 -26.79 10.04 19.92
C ARG A 65 -26.87 11.51 20.33
N SER A 66 -28.05 12.01 20.65
CA SER A 66 -28.22 13.43 21.00
C SER A 66 -27.67 13.80 22.39
N LEU A 67 -27.87 12.93 23.39
CA LEU A 67 -27.52 13.25 24.78
C LEU A 67 -26.10 12.85 25.16
N LEU A 68 -25.54 11.80 24.54
CA LEU A 68 -24.23 11.26 24.93
C LEU A 68 -23.21 11.36 23.78
N SER A 69 -23.47 10.69 22.65
CA SER A 69 -22.44 10.53 21.63
C SER A 69 -22.11 11.85 20.93
N ALA A 70 -23.09 12.68 20.59
CA ALA A 70 -22.83 13.95 19.90
C ALA A 70 -22.16 15.00 20.80
N PRO A 71 -22.54 15.18 22.08
CA PRO A 71 -21.78 16.04 22.99
C PRO A 71 -20.36 15.53 23.24
N ALA A 72 -20.19 14.23 23.47
CA ALA A 72 -18.87 13.62 23.66
C ALA A 72 -17.98 13.83 22.43
N LEU A 73 -18.51 13.59 21.21
CA LEU A 73 -17.78 13.82 19.97
C LEU A 73 -17.40 15.30 19.79
N ARG A 74 -18.29 16.24 20.13
CA ARG A 74 -17.98 17.68 20.08
C ARG A 74 -16.86 18.07 21.05
N ALA A 75 -16.88 17.52 22.26
CA ALA A 75 -15.83 17.73 23.25
C ALA A 75 -14.50 17.15 22.78
N PHE A 76 -14.53 15.91 22.25
CA PHE A 76 -13.34 15.22 21.75
C PHE A 76 -12.71 15.94 20.56
N ARG A 77 -13.53 16.41 19.62
CA ARG A 77 -13.04 17.20 18.46
C ARG A 77 -12.31 18.49 18.85
N LYS A 78 -12.63 19.08 20.01
CA LYS A 78 -11.91 20.29 20.49
C LYS A 78 -10.51 19.98 21.03
N VAL A 79 -10.27 18.75 21.42
CA VAL A 79 -8.99 18.29 21.99
C VAL A 79 -8.09 17.66 20.92
N MET A 80 -8.69 17.24 19.80
CA MET A 80 -7.92 16.69 18.69
C MET A 80 -7.04 17.77 18.05
N PRO A 81 -5.77 17.46 17.73
CA PRO A 81 -4.95 18.38 16.95
C PRO A 81 -5.60 18.66 15.59
N PRO A 82 -5.44 19.88 15.06
CA PRO A 82 -5.95 20.18 13.73
C PRO A 82 -5.24 19.30 12.69
N MET A 83 -6.03 18.74 11.79
CA MET A 83 -5.52 17.99 10.65
C MET A 83 -4.78 18.93 9.70
N SER A 84 -3.59 18.56 9.24
CA SER A 84 -2.86 19.32 8.23
C SER A 84 -3.60 19.28 6.88
N THR A 85 -3.33 20.26 6.02
CA THR A 85 -3.93 20.31 4.67
C THR A 85 -3.61 19.06 3.88
N THR A 86 -2.36 18.59 3.96
CA THR A 86 -1.89 17.37 3.26
C THR A 86 -2.55 16.09 3.78
N GLU A 87 -2.76 15.96 5.09
CA GLU A 87 -3.51 14.83 5.66
C GLU A 87 -4.97 14.84 5.23
N LYS A 88 -5.59 16.02 5.22
CA LYS A 88 -6.97 16.17 4.78
C LYS A 88 -7.13 15.78 3.31
N GLU A 89 -6.26 16.30 2.44
CA GLU A 89 -6.27 15.93 1.01
C GLU A 89 -6.05 14.43 0.80
N ALA A 90 -5.18 13.80 1.61
CA ALA A 90 -4.94 12.37 1.54
C ALA A 90 -6.18 11.53 1.93
N ILE A 91 -6.95 11.99 2.91
CA ILE A 91 -8.20 11.33 3.32
C ILE A 91 -9.32 11.61 2.31
N ASP A 92 -9.44 12.87 1.87
CA ASP A 92 -10.49 13.29 0.94
C ASP A 92 -10.33 12.67 -0.47
N ALA A 93 -9.10 12.32 -0.87
CA ALA A 93 -8.80 11.63 -2.12
C ALA A 93 -9.22 10.15 -2.11
N GLY A 94 -9.43 9.55 -0.93
CA GLY A 94 -9.82 8.16 -0.76
C GLY A 94 -11.31 7.98 -0.55
N THR A 95 -11.76 6.73 -0.75
CA THR A 95 -13.13 6.31 -0.39
C THR A 95 -13.10 5.39 0.83
N THR A 96 -14.22 5.36 1.56
CA THR A 96 -14.44 4.39 2.63
C THR A 96 -15.40 3.34 2.11
N TRP A 97 -14.92 2.13 1.99
CA TRP A 97 -15.67 0.98 1.52
C TRP A 97 -16.30 0.20 2.69
N TRP A 98 -16.33 -1.12 2.63
CA TRP A 98 -16.89 -1.97 3.68
C TRP A 98 -16.12 -1.89 5.01
N GLU A 99 -14.81 -1.61 5.00
CA GLU A 99 -14.01 -1.48 6.23
C GLU A 99 -14.55 -0.41 7.20
N GLY A 100 -15.29 0.57 6.70
CA GLY A 100 -15.97 1.55 7.54
C GLY A 100 -16.92 0.91 8.56
N ASP A 101 -17.52 -0.24 8.25
CA ASP A 101 -18.40 -0.96 9.16
C ASP A 101 -17.63 -1.61 10.31
N LEU A 102 -16.37 -2.04 10.09
CA LEU A 102 -15.47 -2.51 11.15
C LEU A 102 -15.20 -1.40 12.17
N PHE A 103 -14.89 -0.20 11.70
CA PHE A 103 -14.63 0.95 12.59
C PHE A 103 -15.89 1.43 13.32
N ARG A 104 -17.08 1.14 12.80
CA ARG A 104 -18.35 1.37 13.53
C ARG A 104 -18.64 0.32 14.59
N GLY A 105 -17.90 -0.79 14.62
CA GLY A 105 -18.09 -1.89 15.55
C GLY A 105 -19.29 -2.80 15.25
N ALA A 106 -19.88 -2.68 14.07
CA ALA A 106 -21.03 -3.48 13.62
C ALA A 106 -20.91 -3.82 12.12
N PRO A 107 -19.91 -4.66 11.74
CA PRO A 107 -19.69 -4.99 10.34
C PRO A 107 -20.83 -5.84 9.76
N ASP A 108 -21.31 -5.46 8.59
CA ASP A 108 -22.26 -6.26 7.82
C ASP A 108 -21.50 -7.27 6.96
N TRP A 109 -21.36 -8.48 7.49
CA TRP A 109 -20.69 -9.59 6.80
C TRP A 109 -21.46 -10.06 5.55
N ASN A 110 -22.80 -9.97 5.55
CA ASN A 110 -23.59 -10.33 4.37
C ASN A 110 -23.32 -9.38 3.21
N LYS A 111 -23.16 -8.09 3.52
CA LYS A 111 -22.74 -7.08 2.54
C LYS A 111 -21.37 -7.43 1.95
N LEU A 112 -20.38 -7.79 2.78
CA LEU A 112 -19.07 -8.21 2.29
C LEU A 112 -19.16 -9.43 1.37
N HIS A 113 -19.95 -10.44 1.76
CA HIS A 113 -20.11 -11.66 0.98
C HIS A 113 -20.94 -11.46 -0.30
N SER A 114 -21.73 -10.40 -0.40
CA SER A 114 -22.53 -10.07 -1.58
C SER A 114 -21.72 -9.46 -2.72
N TYR A 115 -20.53 -8.94 -2.44
CA TYR A 115 -19.68 -8.36 -3.48
C TYR A 115 -19.20 -9.44 -4.46
N PRO A 116 -19.19 -9.14 -5.77
CA PRO A 116 -18.70 -10.08 -6.77
C PRO A 116 -17.20 -10.31 -6.58
N LYS A 117 -16.81 -11.57 -6.49
CA LYS A 117 -15.39 -11.93 -6.44
C LYS A 117 -14.72 -11.57 -7.76
N PRO A 118 -13.56 -10.88 -7.75
CA PRO A 118 -12.84 -10.60 -8.98
C PRO A 118 -12.44 -11.92 -9.66
N ARG A 119 -12.48 -11.91 -10.97
CA ARG A 119 -12.08 -13.04 -11.81
C ARG A 119 -11.15 -12.52 -12.89
N LEU A 120 -10.21 -13.35 -13.28
CA LEU A 120 -9.39 -13.10 -14.45
C LEU A 120 -10.23 -13.27 -15.71
N THR A 121 -10.01 -12.41 -16.69
CA THR A 121 -10.46 -12.65 -18.06
C THR A 121 -9.65 -13.78 -18.70
N GLU A 122 -10.09 -14.31 -19.83
CA GLU A 122 -9.32 -15.33 -20.56
C GLU A 122 -7.94 -14.81 -20.99
N GLU A 123 -7.86 -13.53 -21.39
CA GLU A 123 -6.60 -12.89 -21.77
C GLU A 123 -5.66 -12.74 -20.57
N GLU A 124 -6.15 -12.30 -19.43
CA GLU A 124 -5.37 -12.18 -18.20
C GLU A 124 -4.88 -13.55 -17.70
N GLN A 125 -5.73 -14.58 -17.76
CA GLN A 125 -5.35 -15.94 -17.40
C GLN A 125 -4.28 -16.47 -18.36
N ALA A 126 -4.46 -16.30 -19.66
CA ALA A 126 -3.48 -16.73 -20.67
C ALA A 126 -2.12 -16.04 -20.48
N PHE A 127 -2.12 -14.77 -20.11
CA PHE A 127 -0.89 -14.04 -19.79
C PHE A 127 -0.17 -14.63 -18.57
N ILE A 128 -0.91 -14.99 -17.53
CA ILE A 128 -0.35 -15.61 -16.32
C ILE A 128 0.19 -17.01 -16.61
N ASP A 129 -0.52 -17.80 -17.40
CA ASP A 129 -0.16 -19.19 -17.70
C ASP A 129 0.93 -19.32 -18.77
N GLY A 130 1.12 -18.28 -19.59
CA GLY A 130 2.15 -18.24 -20.64
C GLY A 130 3.29 -17.28 -20.29
N PRO A 131 3.18 -15.98 -20.60
CA PRO A 131 4.29 -15.03 -20.46
C PRO A 131 4.85 -14.95 -19.03
N VAL A 132 4.00 -14.94 -18.00
CA VAL A 132 4.47 -14.87 -16.60
C VAL A 132 5.19 -16.16 -16.19
N GLU A 133 4.69 -17.32 -16.60
CA GLU A 133 5.34 -18.60 -16.33
C GLU A 133 6.72 -18.67 -17.00
N GLU A 134 6.84 -18.16 -18.23
CA GLU A 134 8.12 -18.11 -18.91
C GLU A 134 9.10 -17.15 -18.25
N ALA A 135 8.66 -15.93 -17.89
CA ALA A 135 9.49 -15.00 -17.14
C ALA A 135 10.00 -15.61 -15.83
N CYS A 136 9.15 -16.38 -15.13
CA CYS A 136 9.54 -17.12 -13.92
C CYS A 136 10.60 -18.20 -14.21
N ARG A 137 10.50 -18.89 -15.34
CA ARG A 137 11.51 -19.89 -15.73
C ARG A 137 12.86 -19.30 -16.14
N MET A 138 12.82 -18.10 -16.77
CA MET A 138 14.04 -17.37 -17.14
C MET A 138 14.76 -16.76 -15.92
N ALA A 139 14.05 -16.50 -14.83
CA ALA A 139 14.60 -15.84 -13.66
C ALA A 139 15.35 -16.80 -12.75
N ASN A 140 16.67 -16.77 -12.78
CA ASN A 140 17.52 -17.38 -11.77
C ASN A 140 17.87 -16.35 -10.70
N ASP A 141 17.23 -16.43 -9.54
CA ASP A 141 17.39 -15.40 -8.49
C ASP A 141 18.82 -15.33 -7.90
N PHE A 142 19.58 -16.43 -7.89
CA PHE A 142 20.99 -16.39 -7.49
C PHE A 142 21.85 -15.65 -8.51
N GLN A 143 21.68 -15.95 -9.80
CA GLN A 143 22.37 -15.22 -10.86
C GLN A 143 22.02 -13.72 -10.84
N ILE A 144 20.76 -13.37 -10.71
CA ILE A 144 20.27 -11.99 -10.61
C ILE A 144 20.91 -11.27 -9.42
N THR A 145 20.98 -11.92 -8.26
CA THR A 145 21.38 -11.26 -7.01
C THR A 145 22.87 -11.26 -6.76
N HIS A 146 23.61 -12.32 -7.14
CA HIS A 146 25.01 -12.53 -6.75
C HIS A 146 26.00 -12.39 -7.92
N GLU A 147 25.57 -12.69 -9.14
CA GLU A 147 26.45 -12.68 -10.30
C GLU A 147 26.31 -11.40 -11.13
N LEU A 148 25.08 -11.10 -11.55
CA LEU A 148 24.79 -9.97 -12.44
C LEU A 148 24.52 -8.67 -11.68
N ALA A 149 23.96 -8.77 -10.48
CA ALA A 149 23.37 -7.66 -9.75
C ALA A 149 22.33 -6.88 -10.57
N ASP A 150 21.66 -7.54 -11.49
CA ASP A 150 20.59 -7.07 -12.38
C ASP A 150 19.83 -8.25 -12.99
N LEU A 151 18.71 -7.96 -13.66
CA LEU A 151 18.07 -8.95 -14.52
C LEU A 151 18.96 -9.27 -15.73
N PRO A 152 19.00 -10.53 -16.21
CA PRO A 152 19.68 -10.87 -17.44
C PRO A 152 19.15 -10.04 -18.63
N PRO A 153 20.00 -9.66 -19.60
CA PRO A 153 19.56 -8.89 -20.77
C PRO A 153 18.41 -9.53 -21.55
N GLU A 154 18.41 -10.84 -21.67
CA GLU A 154 17.35 -11.62 -22.32
C GLU A 154 16.02 -11.53 -21.55
N LEU A 155 16.06 -11.48 -20.23
CA LEU A 155 14.86 -11.28 -19.42
C LEU A 155 14.34 -9.84 -19.55
N TRP A 156 15.21 -8.83 -19.55
CA TRP A 156 14.81 -7.46 -19.86
C TRP A 156 14.12 -7.36 -21.23
N ALA A 157 14.68 -7.97 -22.28
CA ALA A 157 14.10 -8.01 -23.61
C ALA A 157 12.72 -8.69 -23.60
N TYR A 158 12.61 -9.83 -22.94
CA TYR A 158 11.37 -10.58 -22.83
C TYR A 158 10.26 -9.79 -22.13
N LEU A 159 10.59 -9.11 -21.00
CA LEU A 159 9.64 -8.27 -20.29
C LEU A 159 9.10 -7.11 -21.14
N LYS A 160 9.96 -6.50 -21.96
CA LYS A 160 9.57 -5.44 -22.91
C LYS A 160 8.67 -5.99 -24.01
N GLU A 161 9.08 -7.06 -24.67
CA GLU A 161 8.35 -7.71 -25.76
C GLU A 161 6.94 -8.09 -25.34
N HIS A 162 6.80 -8.67 -24.16
CA HIS A 162 5.51 -9.11 -23.60
C HIS A 162 4.78 -8.03 -22.78
N ARG A 163 5.26 -6.76 -22.81
CA ARG A 163 4.59 -5.59 -22.22
C ARG A 163 4.34 -5.68 -20.70
N PHE A 164 5.22 -6.32 -19.96
CA PHE A 164 5.12 -6.40 -18.51
C PHE A 164 5.12 -5.03 -17.82
N PHE A 165 5.71 -4.00 -18.43
CA PHE A 165 5.74 -2.63 -17.92
C PHE A 165 4.47 -1.83 -18.23
N ALA A 166 3.51 -2.43 -18.93
CA ALA A 166 2.31 -1.78 -19.45
C ALA A 166 1.02 -2.48 -19.05
N MET A 167 0.99 -3.18 -17.92
CA MET A 167 -0.22 -3.86 -17.46
C MET A 167 -1.36 -2.89 -17.22
N ILE A 168 -1.08 -1.68 -16.70
CA ILE A 168 -2.09 -0.65 -16.43
C ILE A 168 -2.42 0.23 -17.64
N ILE A 169 -1.54 0.28 -18.65
CA ILE A 169 -1.72 1.16 -19.80
C ILE A 169 -2.84 0.60 -20.68
N LYS A 170 -3.73 1.50 -21.12
CA LYS A 170 -4.86 1.14 -21.97
C LYS A 170 -4.44 0.56 -23.32
N LYS A 171 -5.27 -0.32 -23.85
CA LYS A 171 -5.05 -0.97 -25.16
C LYS A 171 -4.93 0.02 -26.31
N GLU A 172 -5.64 1.13 -26.25
CA GLU A 172 -5.54 2.22 -27.27
C GLU A 172 -4.13 2.79 -27.41
N TYR A 173 -3.31 2.73 -26.35
CA TYR A 173 -1.89 3.13 -26.36
C TYR A 173 -0.93 1.95 -26.49
N GLY A 174 -1.46 0.74 -26.73
CA GLY A 174 -0.67 -0.48 -26.90
C GLY A 174 -0.35 -1.21 -25.62
N GLY A 175 -0.96 -0.87 -24.48
CA GLY A 175 -0.85 -1.57 -23.21
C GLY A 175 -1.74 -2.80 -23.11
N LEU A 176 -1.75 -3.43 -21.93
CA LEU A 176 -2.55 -4.64 -21.65
C LEU A 176 -3.91 -4.33 -21.02
N GLU A 177 -4.06 -3.18 -20.36
CA GLU A 177 -5.31 -2.75 -19.68
C GLU A 177 -5.85 -3.81 -18.70
N PHE A 178 -4.96 -4.42 -17.94
CA PHE A 178 -5.29 -5.48 -17.00
C PHE A 178 -5.96 -4.94 -15.74
N SER A 179 -6.88 -5.74 -15.20
CA SER A 179 -7.54 -5.45 -13.95
C SER A 179 -6.57 -5.37 -12.77
N PRO A 180 -6.90 -4.65 -11.69
CA PRO A 180 -6.13 -4.66 -10.44
C PRO A 180 -5.89 -6.06 -9.89
N TYR A 181 -6.84 -6.97 -10.11
CA TYR A 181 -6.70 -8.36 -9.68
C TYR A 181 -5.66 -9.12 -10.50
N ALA A 182 -5.67 -8.97 -11.82
CA ALA A 182 -4.64 -9.57 -12.68
C ALA A 182 -3.24 -9.06 -12.36
N GLN A 183 -3.09 -7.74 -12.16
CA GLN A 183 -1.82 -7.15 -11.73
C GLN A 183 -1.31 -7.77 -10.43
N ALA A 184 -2.20 -7.93 -9.43
CA ALA A 184 -1.85 -8.55 -8.16
C ALA A 184 -1.39 -10.00 -8.35
N MET A 185 -2.08 -10.79 -9.17
CA MET A 185 -1.74 -12.19 -9.44
C MET A 185 -0.40 -12.33 -10.19
N VAL A 186 -0.15 -11.48 -11.19
CA VAL A 186 1.15 -11.42 -11.89
C VAL A 186 2.27 -11.14 -10.90
N LEU A 187 2.14 -10.09 -10.09
CA LEU A 187 3.17 -9.70 -9.13
C LEU A 187 3.40 -10.77 -8.05
N GLN A 188 2.35 -11.43 -7.56
CA GLN A 188 2.49 -12.54 -6.62
C GLN A 188 3.32 -13.68 -7.23
N LYS A 189 3.06 -14.02 -8.49
CA LYS A 189 3.76 -15.10 -9.17
C LYS A 189 5.24 -14.78 -9.38
N LEU A 190 5.54 -13.58 -9.86
CA LEU A 190 6.91 -13.09 -10.05
C LEU A 190 7.68 -13.03 -8.71
N ALA A 191 7.06 -12.49 -7.66
CA ALA A 191 7.65 -12.37 -6.34
C ALA A 191 7.91 -13.73 -5.66
N GLY A 192 7.17 -14.76 -6.04
CA GLY A 192 7.41 -16.14 -5.61
C GLY A 192 8.74 -16.71 -6.13
N VAL A 193 9.30 -16.13 -7.18
CA VAL A 193 10.58 -16.55 -7.79
C VAL A 193 11.68 -15.56 -7.48
N SER A 194 11.47 -14.26 -7.77
CA SER A 194 12.46 -13.22 -7.53
C SER A 194 11.80 -11.90 -7.14
N GLY A 195 12.17 -11.37 -5.96
CA GLY A 195 11.72 -10.06 -5.51
C GLY A 195 12.20 -8.92 -6.42
N ILE A 196 13.38 -9.09 -7.05
CA ILE A 196 13.94 -8.08 -7.96
C ILE A 196 13.12 -8.01 -9.25
N LEU A 197 12.76 -9.16 -9.81
CA LEU A 197 11.89 -9.24 -10.97
C LEU A 197 10.52 -8.58 -10.67
N ALA A 198 9.92 -8.92 -9.54
CA ALA A 198 8.63 -8.38 -9.13
C ALA A 198 8.66 -6.85 -8.89
N ILE A 199 9.73 -6.32 -8.28
CA ILE A 199 9.91 -4.86 -8.11
C ILE A 199 10.08 -4.17 -9.46
N THR A 200 10.89 -4.74 -10.35
CA THR A 200 11.17 -4.17 -11.69
C THR A 200 9.89 -4.05 -12.52
N VAL A 201 9.02 -5.06 -12.48
CA VAL A 201 7.72 -5.03 -13.16
C VAL A 201 6.69 -4.19 -12.41
N GLY A 202 6.70 -4.24 -11.08
CA GLY A 202 5.70 -3.58 -10.24
C GLY A 202 5.73 -2.05 -10.31
N VAL A 203 6.92 -1.44 -10.33
CA VAL A 203 7.06 0.02 -10.25
C VAL A 203 6.49 0.76 -11.46
N PRO A 204 6.74 0.38 -12.73
CA PRO A 204 6.09 1.01 -13.88
C PRO A 204 4.57 0.95 -13.85
N ASN A 205 4.02 -0.09 -13.22
CA ASN A 205 2.58 -0.34 -13.10
C ASN A 205 1.94 0.24 -11.83
N SER A 206 2.66 0.96 -10.98
CA SER A 206 2.13 1.53 -9.73
C SER A 206 2.59 2.95 -9.46
N LEU A 207 3.90 3.18 -9.41
CA LEU A 207 4.53 4.46 -9.09
C LEU A 207 5.07 5.18 -10.33
N GLY A 208 4.84 4.63 -11.50
CA GLY A 208 5.34 5.20 -12.76
C GLY A 208 4.49 6.35 -13.26
N PRO A 209 5.05 7.21 -14.13
CA PRO A 209 4.31 8.26 -14.82
C PRO A 209 3.10 7.76 -15.63
N GLY A 210 3.06 6.48 -15.99
CA GLY A 210 1.98 5.91 -16.81
C GLY A 210 0.59 6.08 -16.19
N GLU A 211 0.44 5.84 -14.89
CA GLU A 211 -0.82 6.03 -14.16
C GLU A 211 -1.22 7.52 -14.12
N LEU A 212 -0.26 8.38 -13.79
CA LEU A 212 -0.48 9.83 -13.74
C LEU A 212 -0.88 10.38 -15.11
N LEU A 213 -0.24 9.91 -16.19
CA LEU A 213 -0.55 10.32 -17.55
C LEU A 213 -1.96 9.93 -17.96
N GLN A 214 -2.37 8.71 -17.68
CA GLN A 214 -3.70 8.25 -18.07
C GLN A 214 -4.81 9.05 -17.40
N HIS A 215 -4.63 9.45 -16.13
CA HIS A 215 -5.61 10.22 -15.38
C HIS A 215 -5.56 11.72 -15.65
N TYR A 216 -4.37 12.28 -15.79
CA TYR A 216 -4.17 13.74 -15.78
C TYR A 216 -3.47 14.29 -17.00
N GLY A 217 -2.76 13.46 -17.77
CA GLY A 217 -2.02 13.90 -18.95
C GLY A 217 -2.90 14.60 -20.01
N THR A 218 -2.32 15.56 -20.71
CA THR A 218 -2.96 16.08 -21.93
C THR A 218 -2.95 15.00 -23.01
N GLU A 219 -3.79 15.13 -24.03
CA GLU A 219 -3.82 14.16 -25.12
C GLU A 219 -2.47 14.10 -25.86
N GLU A 220 -1.76 15.23 -25.98
CA GLU A 220 -0.41 15.29 -26.54
C GLU A 220 0.58 14.48 -25.71
N GLN A 221 0.54 14.66 -24.36
CA GLN A 221 1.40 13.92 -23.45
C GLN A 221 1.11 12.42 -23.49
N LYS A 222 -0.17 12.02 -23.47
CA LYS A 222 -0.59 10.62 -23.54
C LYS A 222 -0.10 9.97 -24.84
N ASN A 223 -0.38 10.61 -25.98
CA ASN A 223 0.02 10.10 -27.29
C ASN A 223 1.53 10.06 -27.49
N HIS A 224 2.29 10.94 -26.83
CA HIS A 224 3.74 10.96 -26.89
C HIS A 224 4.38 9.85 -26.03
N TYR A 225 3.98 9.73 -24.75
CA TYR A 225 4.68 8.87 -23.80
C TYR A 225 4.08 7.46 -23.67
N LEU A 226 2.74 7.31 -23.64
CA LEU A 226 2.13 6.03 -23.32
C LEU A 226 2.48 4.91 -24.30
N PRO A 227 2.57 5.14 -25.64
CA PRO A 227 3.00 4.09 -26.55
C PRO A 227 4.45 3.64 -26.34
N GLY A 228 5.36 4.57 -26.02
CA GLY A 228 6.76 4.26 -25.70
C GLY A 228 6.89 3.48 -24.40
N LEU A 229 6.14 3.86 -23.36
CA LEU A 229 6.04 3.14 -22.10
C LEU A 229 5.46 1.72 -22.31
N ALA A 230 4.45 1.60 -23.18
CA ALA A 230 3.81 0.31 -23.47
C ALA A 230 4.75 -0.68 -24.16
N ARG A 231 5.61 -0.22 -25.05
CA ARG A 231 6.62 -1.07 -25.70
C ARG A 231 7.87 -1.29 -24.84
N GLY A 232 8.05 -0.54 -23.75
CA GLY A 232 9.27 -0.56 -22.96
C GLY A 232 10.45 0.17 -23.63
N ASP A 233 10.20 0.99 -24.64
CA ASP A 233 11.18 1.93 -25.23
C ASP A 233 11.49 3.03 -24.20
N GLU A 234 10.45 3.47 -23.50
CA GLU A 234 10.54 4.37 -22.36
C GLU A 234 10.44 3.60 -21.05
N ILE A 235 11.42 3.77 -20.18
CA ILE A 235 11.42 3.22 -18.81
C ILE A 235 11.17 4.38 -17.84
N PRO A 236 10.07 4.34 -17.08
CA PRO A 236 9.74 5.43 -16.18
C PRO A 236 10.37 5.25 -14.80
N CYS A 237 10.70 6.37 -14.15
CA CYS A 237 10.85 6.41 -12.70
C CYS A 237 10.09 7.61 -12.11
N PHE A 238 9.82 7.58 -10.80
CA PHE A 238 9.16 8.70 -10.13
C PHE A 238 10.00 9.23 -8.95
N ALA A 239 10.47 10.46 -9.07
CA ALA A 239 11.36 11.11 -8.12
C ALA A 239 10.57 11.99 -7.14
N LEU A 240 10.24 11.41 -5.97
CA LEU A 240 9.53 12.08 -4.89
C LEU A 240 10.45 12.32 -3.69
N THR A 241 11.11 11.29 -3.17
CA THR A 241 11.88 11.33 -1.93
C THR A 241 13.15 12.17 -2.05
N SER A 242 13.32 13.12 -1.13
CA SER A 242 14.52 13.94 -0.98
C SER A 242 15.27 13.59 0.32
N PRO A 243 16.52 14.03 0.53
CA PRO A 243 17.24 13.83 1.78
C PRO A 243 16.48 14.31 3.02
N GLU A 244 15.77 15.41 2.92
CA GLU A 244 15.03 16.08 3.98
C GLU A 244 13.58 15.64 4.09
N ALA A 245 13.03 15.01 3.04
CA ALA A 245 11.61 14.68 2.94
C ALA A 245 11.41 13.20 2.54
N GLY A 246 11.16 12.37 3.54
CA GLY A 246 10.79 10.96 3.37
C GLY A 246 9.31 10.71 3.67
N SER A 247 8.98 10.40 4.94
CA SER A 247 7.59 10.21 5.37
C SER A 247 6.74 11.46 5.25
N ASP A 248 7.33 12.63 5.51
CA ASP A 248 6.72 13.93 5.21
C ASP A 248 7.02 14.32 3.75
N ALA A 249 6.35 13.65 2.82
CA ALA A 249 6.55 13.88 1.39
C ALA A 249 6.08 15.27 0.92
N GLY A 250 5.22 15.94 1.70
CA GLY A 250 4.80 17.31 1.43
C GLY A 250 5.88 18.37 1.72
N ALA A 251 6.90 18.01 2.51
CA ALA A 251 7.99 18.91 2.90
C ALA A 251 9.16 18.95 1.89
N ILE A 252 9.04 18.34 0.70
CA ILE A 252 10.10 18.35 -0.32
C ILE A 252 10.71 19.75 -0.50
N PRO A 253 12.06 19.87 -0.49
CA PRO A 253 12.74 21.13 -0.66
C PRO A 253 12.97 21.52 -2.14
N ASP A 254 12.74 20.57 -3.04
CA ASP A 254 12.99 20.73 -4.47
C ASP A 254 12.07 21.80 -5.06
N VAL A 255 12.61 22.64 -5.94
CA VAL A 255 11.92 23.83 -6.42
C VAL A 255 11.93 23.95 -7.94
N GLY A 256 10.90 24.55 -8.48
CA GLY A 256 10.81 25.03 -9.85
C GLY A 256 10.39 26.49 -9.87
N THR A 257 11.05 27.32 -10.68
CA THR A 257 10.70 28.73 -10.84
C THR A 257 10.26 29.00 -12.26
N VAL A 258 9.06 29.52 -12.43
CA VAL A 258 8.51 29.89 -13.75
C VAL A 258 9.27 31.06 -14.33
N CYS A 259 9.70 30.94 -15.58
CA CYS A 259 10.45 31.98 -16.29
C CYS A 259 10.37 31.81 -17.80
N MET A 260 10.71 32.85 -18.54
CA MET A 260 11.03 32.74 -19.96
C MET A 260 12.44 32.16 -20.15
N GLY A 261 12.62 31.32 -21.14
CA GLY A 261 13.93 30.73 -21.47
C GLY A 261 14.00 30.19 -22.89
N GLU A 262 15.20 29.85 -23.31
CA GLU A 262 15.44 29.31 -24.65
C GLU A 262 15.27 27.78 -24.63
N TRP A 263 14.46 27.26 -25.54
CA TRP A 263 14.29 25.84 -25.78
C TRP A 263 14.27 25.58 -27.30
N GLN A 264 15.21 24.76 -27.75
CA GLN A 264 15.34 24.42 -29.17
C GLN A 264 15.39 25.66 -30.10
N GLY A 265 16.11 26.71 -29.64
CA GLY A 265 16.29 27.96 -30.40
C GLY A 265 15.10 28.93 -30.35
N LYS A 266 14.11 28.68 -29.51
CA LYS A 266 12.93 29.56 -29.35
C LYS A 266 12.80 30.02 -27.91
N GLN A 267 12.36 31.26 -27.71
CA GLN A 267 11.96 31.75 -26.41
C GLN A 267 10.59 31.17 -26.03
N VAL A 268 10.51 30.41 -24.95
CA VAL A 268 9.28 29.79 -24.47
C VAL A 268 9.07 30.06 -22.99
N LEU A 269 7.82 30.01 -22.57
CA LEU A 269 7.51 29.94 -21.15
C LEU A 269 7.91 28.56 -20.63
N GLY A 270 8.66 28.54 -19.56
CA GLY A 270 9.17 27.32 -18.97
C GLY A 270 9.37 27.46 -17.47
N MET A 271 10.16 26.57 -16.93
CA MET A 271 10.54 26.57 -15.52
C MET A 271 11.98 26.11 -15.35
N ARG A 272 12.68 26.68 -14.38
CA ARG A 272 14.01 26.25 -13.95
C ARG A 272 13.87 25.39 -12.72
N LEU A 273 14.34 24.16 -12.81
CA LEU A 273 14.18 23.12 -11.82
C LEU A 273 15.49 22.87 -11.09
N THR A 274 15.42 22.81 -9.74
CA THR A 274 16.53 22.34 -8.90
C THR A 274 16.02 21.28 -7.95
N TRP A 275 16.62 20.10 -8.00
CA TRP A 275 16.22 18.96 -7.18
C TRP A 275 17.41 18.09 -6.76
N ASN A 276 17.23 17.38 -5.62
CA ASN A 276 18.14 16.36 -5.15
C ASN A 276 17.34 15.20 -4.59
N LYS A 277 17.09 14.19 -5.43
CA LYS A 277 16.27 13.03 -5.09
C LYS A 277 17.13 11.80 -4.82
N ARG A 278 16.65 10.93 -3.92
CA ARG A 278 17.36 9.68 -3.57
C ARG A 278 16.39 8.51 -3.45
N TYR A 279 16.94 7.30 -3.53
CA TYR A 279 16.20 6.05 -3.39
C TYR A 279 15.15 5.84 -4.50
N ILE A 280 15.42 6.37 -5.69
CA ILE A 280 14.46 6.32 -6.79
C ILE A 280 14.62 5.00 -7.54
N THR A 281 13.61 4.15 -7.45
CA THR A 281 13.56 2.87 -8.15
C THR A 281 13.47 3.11 -9.65
N LEU A 282 14.24 2.35 -10.40
CA LEU A 282 14.48 2.44 -11.84
C LEU A 282 15.26 3.69 -12.32
N ALA A 283 15.60 4.67 -11.49
CA ALA A 283 16.36 5.83 -11.93
C ALA A 283 17.63 5.49 -12.74
N PRO A 284 18.43 4.46 -12.40
CA PRO A 284 19.63 4.12 -13.17
C PRO A 284 19.38 3.70 -14.63
N VAL A 285 18.17 3.23 -14.94
CA VAL A 285 17.77 2.77 -16.29
C VAL A 285 16.64 3.58 -16.90
N ALA A 286 16.17 4.62 -16.20
CA ALA A 286 15.05 5.42 -16.63
C ALA A 286 15.40 6.31 -17.85
N THR A 287 14.46 6.41 -18.77
CA THR A 287 14.49 7.34 -19.90
C THR A 287 13.61 8.57 -19.65
N VAL A 288 12.58 8.42 -18.81
CA VAL A 288 11.68 9.49 -18.39
C VAL A 288 11.53 9.55 -16.88
N LEU A 289 11.74 10.73 -16.33
CA LEU A 289 11.65 11.05 -14.91
C LEU A 289 10.35 11.78 -14.64
N GLY A 290 9.46 11.18 -13.84
CA GLY A 290 8.41 11.91 -13.15
C GLY A 290 9.00 12.62 -11.95
N LEU A 291 8.93 13.94 -11.90
CA LEU A 291 9.53 14.76 -10.85
C LEU A 291 8.47 15.52 -10.07
N ALA A 292 8.49 15.42 -8.74
CA ALA A 292 7.69 16.24 -7.84
C ALA A 292 8.56 17.34 -7.22
N PHE A 293 8.07 18.59 -7.26
CA PHE A 293 8.76 19.80 -6.76
C PHE A 293 7.75 20.87 -6.36
N LYS A 294 8.18 21.88 -5.60
CA LYS A 294 7.37 23.07 -5.30
C LYS A 294 7.57 24.10 -6.41
N LEU A 295 6.47 24.49 -7.07
CA LEU A 295 6.50 25.49 -8.13
C LEU A 295 6.32 26.89 -7.53
N HIS A 296 7.12 27.83 -8.02
CA HIS A 296 7.05 29.27 -7.72
C HIS A 296 6.90 30.06 -9.02
N ASP A 297 6.02 31.05 -9.02
CA ASP A 297 5.77 31.98 -10.13
C ASP A 297 5.87 33.44 -9.68
N PRO A 298 7.09 33.90 -9.27
CA PRO A 298 7.27 35.21 -8.68
C PRO A 298 6.88 36.38 -9.62
N ASN A 299 6.90 36.15 -10.93
CA ASN A 299 6.54 37.15 -11.94
C ASN A 299 5.10 36.97 -12.45
N ARG A 300 4.31 36.03 -11.90
CA ARG A 300 2.92 35.76 -12.31
C ARG A 300 2.75 35.52 -13.80
N LEU A 301 3.69 34.79 -14.39
CA LEU A 301 3.68 34.46 -15.82
C LEU A 301 2.69 33.36 -16.14
N LEU A 302 2.35 32.51 -15.17
CA LEU A 302 1.47 31.37 -15.30
C LEU A 302 0.08 31.65 -14.70
N SER A 303 0.04 32.27 -13.53
CA SER A 303 -1.21 32.55 -12.79
C SER A 303 -1.02 33.70 -11.79
N ASP A 304 -2.12 34.16 -11.18
CA ASP A 304 -2.08 35.16 -10.10
C ASP A 304 -1.47 34.62 -8.79
N ASN A 305 -1.23 33.32 -8.68
CA ASN A 305 -0.67 32.67 -7.50
C ASN A 305 0.85 32.55 -7.63
N GLU A 306 1.60 33.28 -6.81
CA GLU A 306 3.06 33.25 -6.80
C GLU A 306 3.64 31.91 -6.28
N SER A 307 2.85 31.12 -5.56
CA SER A 307 3.27 29.82 -4.99
C SER A 307 2.20 28.77 -5.23
N PRO A 308 2.06 28.24 -6.46
CA PRO A 308 1.08 27.22 -6.78
C PRO A 308 1.17 25.97 -5.89
N GLY A 309 2.39 25.58 -5.48
CA GLY A 309 2.62 24.44 -4.62
C GLY A 309 3.23 23.24 -5.32
N ILE A 310 3.03 22.04 -4.75
CA ILE A 310 3.60 20.81 -5.30
C ILE A 310 3.04 20.55 -6.70
N THR A 311 3.96 20.39 -7.64
CA THR A 311 3.69 20.18 -9.05
C THR A 311 4.45 18.96 -9.53
N CYS A 312 3.89 18.22 -10.47
CA CYS A 312 4.52 17.06 -11.09
C CYS A 312 4.80 17.34 -12.57
N ALA A 313 6.01 17.01 -13.03
CA ALA A 313 6.41 17.15 -14.42
C ALA A 313 7.08 15.88 -14.95
N LEU A 314 7.07 15.69 -16.27
CA LEU A 314 7.79 14.64 -16.97
C LEU A 314 9.06 15.23 -17.61
N ILE A 315 10.20 14.72 -17.18
CA ILE A 315 11.51 15.19 -17.62
C ILE A 315 12.22 14.02 -18.33
N PRO A 316 12.49 14.08 -19.63
CA PRO A 316 13.39 13.13 -20.27
C PRO A 316 14.75 13.14 -19.57
N THR A 317 15.29 11.97 -19.25
CA THR A 317 16.58 11.89 -18.52
C THR A 317 17.76 12.38 -19.37
N SER A 318 17.58 12.49 -20.69
CA SER A 318 18.51 13.10 -21.64
C SER A 318 18.52 14.63 -21.62
N THR A 319 17.63 15.28 -20.86
CA THR A 319 17.58 16.75 -20.74
C THR A 319 18.89 17.27 -20.17
N PRO A 320 19.53 18.28 -20.79
CA PRO A 320 20.79 18.85 -20.31
C PRO A 320 20.68 19.30 -18.84
N GLY A 321 21.64 18.87 -18.01
CA GLY A 321 21.66 19.16 -16.58
C GLY A 321 20.95 18.15 -15.69
N VAL A 322 20.30 17.14 -16.25
CA VAL A 322 19.79 15.99 -15.49
C VAL A 322 20.95 15.04 -15.22
N GLU A 323 21.14 14.70 -13.96
CA GLU A 323 22.16 13.78 -13.49
C GLU A 323 21.53 12.56 -12.84
N ILE A 324 21.96 11.37 -13.27
CA ILE A 324 21.71 10.10 -12.60
C ILE A 324 22.99 9.73 -11.87
N GLY A 325 22.92 9.62 -10.54
CA GLY A 325 24.08 9.30 -9.72
C GLY A 325 24.35 7.80 -9.59
N ASN A 326 25.27 7.47 -8.69
CA ASN A 326 25.65 6.08 -8.43
C ASN A 326 24.46 5.27 -7.93
N ARG A 327 24.36 4.05 -8.44
CA ARG A 327 23.34 3.09 -8.07
C ARG A 327 23.41 2.74 -6.59
N HIS A 328 22.25 2.65 -5.93
CA HIS A 328 22.12 2.19 -4.56
C HIS A 328 21.90 0.67 -4.51
N PHE A 329 22.37 0.04 -3.43
CA PHE A 329 22.15 -1.37 -3.13
C PHE A 329 21.51 -1.52 -1.73
N PRO A 330 20.19 -1.27 -1.58
CA PRO A 330 19.53 -1.34 -0.28
C PRO A 330 19.69 -2.74 0.33
N LEU A 331 20.39 -2.83 1.47
CA LEU A 331 20.72 -4.10 2.14
C LEU A 331 21.28 -5.17 1.17
N ASN A 332 22.08 -4.75 0.22
CA ASN A 332 22.68 -5.61 -0.82
C ASN A 332 21.68 -6.19 -1.83
N VAL A 333 20.45 -5.70 -1.87
CA VAL A 333 19.45 -6.11 -2.85
C VAL A 333 19.63 -5.32 -4.14
N PRO A 334 19.92 -5.97 -5.27
CA PRO A 334 20.40 -5.28 -6.48
C PRO A 334 19.28 -4.90 -7.47
N PHE A 335 18.11 -4.46 -7.01
CA PHE A 335 17.16 -3.85 -7.93
C PHE A 335 17.66 -2.47 -8.37
N GLN A 336 17.24 -2.02 -9.54
CA GLN A 336 17.62 -0.72 -10.06
C GLN A 336 17.08 0.40 -9.16
N ASN A 337 17.99 1.07 -8.45
CA ASN A 337 17.66 2.14 -7.50
C ASN A 337 18.83 3.14 -7.47
N GLY A 338 18.53 4.42 -7.43
CA GLY A 338 19.58 5.44 -7.42
C GLY A 338 19.06 6.84 -7.15
N PRO A 339 19.96 7.83 -7.04
CA PRO A 339 19.61 9.23 -6.93
C PRO A 339 19.40 9.84 -8.32
N THR A 340 18.70 10.98 -8.36
CA THR A 340 18.71 11.90 -9.50
C THR A 340 18.80 13.33 -9.01
N ARG A 341 19.51 14.17 -9.77
CA ARG A 341 19.77 15.57 -9.45
C ARG A 341 19.62 16.44 -10.67
N GLY A 342 19.36 17.70 -10.44
CA GLY A 342 19.42 18.76 -11.42
C GLY A 342 19.59 20.10 -10.74
N THR A 343 20.37 20.99 -11.30
CA THR A 343 20.58 22.35 -10.82
C THR A 343 20.29 23.32 -11.94
N ASP A 344 19.29 24.15 -11.73
CA ASP A 344 18.87 25.20 -12.70
C ASP A 344 18.52 24.65 -14.10
N VAL A 345 17.94 23.45 -14.15
CA VAL A 345 17.55 22.77 -15.40
C VAL A 345 16.32 23.46 -15.99
N PHE A 346 16.46 24.03 -17.18
CA PHE A 346 15.33 24.64 -17.86
C PHE A 346 14.54 23.63 -18.66
N VAL A 347 13.20 23.65 -18.49
CA VAL A 347 12.26 22.84 -19.28
C VAL A 347 11.01 23.67 -19.65
N PRO A 348 10.36 23.39 -20.77
CA PRO A 348 9.09 24.02 -21.13
C PRO A 348 8.00 23.79 -20.06
N ILE A 349 7.10 24.76 -19.92
CA ILE A 349 6.01 24.67 -18.93
C ILE A 349 5.05 23.52 -19.24
N ASP A 350 4.92 23.12 -20.50
CA ASP A 350 4.07 22.00 -20.95
C ASP A 350 4.58 20.62 -20.49
N TYR A 351 5.77 20.56 -19.85
CA TYR A 351 6.26 19.34 -19.20
C TYR A 351 5.53 19.05 -17.88
N ILE A 352 4.77 20.02 -17.34
CA ILE A 352 3.86 19.76 -16.22
C ILE A 352 2.83 18.71 -16.66
N ILE A 353 2.64 17.67 -15.88
CA ILE A 353 1.63 16.63 -16.15
C ILE A 353 0.24 17.27 -16.19
N GLY A 354 -0.47 17.12 -17.29
CA GLY A 354 -1.76 17.77 -17.54
C GLY A 354 -1.67 19.23 -17.98
N GLY A 355 -0.44 19.69 -18.26
CA GLY A 355 -0.16 21.05 -18.74
C GLY A 355 -0.20 22.14 -17.67
N PRO A 356 -0.05 23.40 -18.08
CA PRO A 356 0.10 24.54 -17.16
C PRO A 356 -1.04 24.71 -16.13
N LYS A 357 -2.28 24.35 -16.52
CA LYS A 357 -3.47 24.44 -15.66
C LYS A 357 -3.42 23.51 -14.43
N MET A 358 -2.53 22.51 -14.48
CA MET A 358 -2.35 21.53 -13.38
C MET A 358 -1.20 21.91 -12.44
N ALA A 359 -0.62 23.08 -12.59
CA ALA A 359 0.35 23.62 -11.65
C ALA A 359 -0.23 23.67 -10.23
N GLY A 360 0.52 23.18 -9.23
CA GLY A 360 0.08 23.09 -7.83
C GLY A 360 -0.85 21.91 -7.51
N GLN A 361 -1.27 21.11 -8.50
CA GLN A 361 -2.14 19.94 -8.26
C GLN A 361 -1.37 18.64 -8.06
N GLY A 362 -0.05 18.69 -8.00
CA GLY A 362 0.82 17.50 -7.94
C GLY A 362 0.58 16.65 -6.70
N TRP A 363 0.32 17.26 -5.54
CA TRP A 363 0.05 16.50 -4.32
C TRP A 363 -1.22 15.64 -4.44
N ARG A 364 -2.30 16.22 -4.94
CA ARG A 364 -3.54 15.51 -5.19
C ARG A 364 -3.32 14.34 -6.17
N MET A 365 -2.62 14.58 -7.28
CA MET A 365 -2.27 13.53 -8.26
C MET A 365 -1.54 12.37 -7.60
N LEU A 366 -0.54 12.67 -6.77
CA LEU A 366 0.26 11.67 -6.07
C LEU A 366 -0.59 10.85 -5.11
N VAL A 367 -1.40 11.49 -4.29
CA VAL A 367 -2.21 10.79 -3.29
C VAL A 367 -3.23 9.87 -3.96
N GLU A 368 -3.90 10.33 -5.02
CA GLU A 368 -4.89 9.52 -5.74
C GLU A 368 -4.26 8.29 -6.42
N CYS A 369 -3.13 8.46 -7.11
CA CYS A 369 -2.51 7.37 -7.87
C CYS A 369 -1.65 6.44 -6.99
N LEU A 370 -0.86 6.98 -6.05
CA LEU A 370 0.01 6.18 -5.20
C LEU A 370 -0.74 5.26 -4.21
N SER A 371 -1.94 5.65 -3.79
CA SER A 371 -2.73 4.83 -2.87
C SER A 371 -3.20 3.52 -3.52
N VAL A 372 -3.52 3.54 -4.81
CA VAL A 372 -3.89 2.36 -5.60
C VAL A 372 -2.68 1.43 -5.74
N GLY A 373 -1.54 1.94 -6.20
CA GLY A 373 -0.29 1.19 -6.35
C GLY A 373 0.16 0.53 -5.04
N ARG A 374 0.13 1.28 -3.92
CA ARG A 374 0.44 0.76 -2.58
C ARG A 374 -0.45 -0.41 -2.18
N GLY A 375 -1.72 -0.39 -2.55
CA GLY A 375 -2.68 -1.46 -2.24
C GLY A 375 -2.42 -2.75 -3.03
N ILE A 376 -1.80 -2.67 -4.19
CA ILE A 376 -1.53 -3.82 -5.06
C ILE A 376 -0.10 -4.33 -4.88
N THR A 377 0.91 -3.47 -5.11
CA THR A 377 2.29 -3.90 -5.33
C THR A 377 2.91 -4.56 -4.09
N LEU A 378 2.94 -3.87 -2.96
CA LEU A 378 3.61 -4.38 -1.76
C LEU A 378 2.87 -5.55 -1.11
N PRO A 379 1.53 -5.54 -0.97
CA PRO A 379 0.79 -6.70 -0.51
C PRO A 379 1.00 -7.92 -1.39
N SER A 380 0.96 -7.76 -2.72
CA SER A 380 1.14 -8.85 -3.67
C SER A 380 2.56 -9.43 -3.64
N ASN A 381 3.58 -8.58 -3.66
CA ASN A 381 4.97 -9.02 -3.59
C ASN A 381 5.26 -9.77 -2.28
N SER A 382 4.82 -9.23 -1.15
CA SER A 382 5.00 -9.88 0.16
C SER A 382 4.24 -11.20 0.25
N THR A 383 3.01 -11.25 -0.27
CA THR A 383 2.19 -12.47 -0.27
C THR A 383 2.78 -13.54 -1.20
N GLY A 384 3.18 -13.16 -2.42
CA GLY A 384 3.78 -14.10 -3.38
C GLY A 384 5.09 -14.71 -2.87
N SER A 385 5.97 -13.88 -2.32
CA SER A 385 7.20 -14.35 -1.67
C SER A 385 6.89 -15.32 -0.52
N LEU A 386 5.91 -14.97 0.34
CA LEU A 386 5.57 -15.84 1.46
C LEU A 386 4.91 -17.17 1.04
N LYS A 387 4.12 -17.20 -0.04
CA LYS A 387 3.58 -18.45 -0.61
C LYS A 387 4.70 -19.43 -0.97
N SER A 388 5.74 -18.96 -1.66
CA SER A 388 6.91 -19.79 -2.00
C SER A 388 7.69 -20.22 -0.77
N ILE A 389 7.91 -19.32 0.18
CA ILE A 389 8.59 -19.60 1.44
C ILE A 389 7.82 -20.66 2.25
N ALA A 390 6.51 -20.53 2.37
CA ALA A 390 5.66 -21.47 3.10
C ALA A 390 5.75 -22.88 2.48
N LEU A 391 5.66 -22.97 1.14
CA LEU A 391 5.77 -24.23 0.41
C LEU A 391 7.15 -24.88 0.59
N ALA A 392 8.22 -24.10 0.36
CA ALA A 392 9.58 -24.61 0.44
C ALA A 392 9.98 -24.98 1.88
N THR A 393 9.59 -24.17 2.89
CA THR A 393 9.88 -24.46 4.30
C THR A 393 9.11 -25.68 4.79
N GLY A 394 7.85 -25.83 4.38
CA GLY A 394 7.04 -27.02 4.68
C GLY A 394 7.65 -28.30 4.07
N ALA A 395 8.05 -28.24 2.79
CA ALA A 395 8.73 -29.35 2.13
C ALA A 395 10.07 -29.69 2.82
N TYR A 396 10.87 -28.67 3.16
CA TYR A 396 12.12 -28.86 3.89
C TYR A 396 11.88 -29.54 5.25
N ALA A 397 10.93 -29.04 6.02
CA ALA A 397 10.60 -29.62 7.32
C ALA A 397 10.11 -31.06 7.23
N HIS A 398 9.44 -31.42 6.11
CA HIS A 398 8.99 -32.79 5.85
C HIS A 398 10.16 -33.75 5.55
N ILE A 399 11.11 -33.35 4.71
CA ILE A 399 12.23 -34.20 4.26
C ILE A 399 13.42 -34.21 5.24
N ARG A 400 13.73 -33.07 5.88
CA ARG A 400 14.86 -32.97 6.81
C ARG A 400 14.63 -33.84 8.04
N ARG A 401 15.60 -34.68 8.35
CA ARG A 401 15.55 -35.55 9.52
C ARG A 401 16.61 -35.16 10.54
N GLN A 402 16.20 -35.10 11.79
CA GLN A 402 17.06 -35.05 12.97
C GLN A 402 16.50 -35.99 14.03
N PHE A 403 17.36 -36.58 14.88
CA PHE A 403 16.94 -37.56 15.88
C PHE A 403 16.11 -38.73 15.28
N LYS A 404 16.40 -39.09 14.03
CA LYS A 404 15.77 -40.18 13.24
C LYS A 404 14.32 -39.91 12.80
N ILE A 405 13.77 -38.73 13.07
CA ILE A 405 12.43 -38.34 12.62
C ILE A 405 12.49 -37.11 11.71
N SER A 406 11.43 -36.86 10.95
CA SER A 406 11.23 -35.58 10.24
C SER A 406 11.16 -34.45 11.25
N ILE A 407 11.88 -33.34 10.99
CA ILE A 407 11.84 -32.17 11.89
C ILE A 407 10.44 -31.56 11.96
N GLY A 408 9.64 -31.65 10.91
CA GLY A 408 8.23 -31.18 10.90
C GLY A 408 7.31 -31.91 11.87
N LYS A 409 7.79 -32.97 12.57
CA LYS A 409 7.05 -33.66 13.65
C LYS A 409 7.48 -33.20 15.05
N MET A 410 8.31 -32.18 15.13
CA MET A 410 8.78 -31.62 16.39
C MET A 410 7.94 -30.40 16.74
N GLU A 411 7.38 -30.33 17.94
CA GLU A 411 6.49 -29.23 18.40
C GLU A 411 7.12 -27.85 18.18
N GLY A 412 8.42 -27.70 18.45
CA GLY A 412 9.16 -26.45 18.24
C GLY A 412 9.29 -26.05 16.77
N ILE A 413 8.98 -26.93 15.82
CA ILE A 413 8.93 -26.67 14.36
C ILE A 413 7.49 -26.49 13.89
N GLU A 414 6.54 -27.23 14.48
CA GLU A 414 5.11 -27.15 14.10
C GLU A 414 4.53 -25.77 14.38
N GLU A 415 4.88 -25.15 15.50
CA GLU A 415 4.40 -23.82 15.86
C GLU A 415 4.79 -22.74 14.81
N PRO A 416 6.08 -22.52 14.46
CA PRO A 416 6.43 -21.56 13.42
C PRO A 416 5.90 -21.95 12.02
N LEU A 417 5.79 -23.24 11.68
CA LEU A 417 5.14 -23.67 10.43
C LEU A 417 3.66 -23.26 10.40
N ALA A 418 2.93 -23.45 11.51
CA ALA A 418 1.54 -23.05 11.62
C ALA A 418 1.40 -21.51 11.50
N ARG A 419 2.33 -20.76 12.07
CA ARG A 419 2.37 -19.29 11.97
C ARG A 419 2.65 -18.81 10.55
N ILE A 420 3.62 -19.43 9.85
CA ILE A 420 3.90 -19.16 8.43
C ILE A 420 2.67 -19.45 7.57
N ALA A 421 2.04 -20.61 7.73
CA ALA A 421 0.86 -21.02 6.97
C ALA A 421 -0.33 -20.07 7.23
N GLY A 422 -0.60 -19.77 8.49
CA GLY A 422 -1.66 -18.85 8.91
C GLY A 422 -1.44 -17.43 8.38
N ASN A 423 -0.21 -16.91 8.46
CA ASN A 423 0.13 -15.61 7.90
C ASN A 423 -0.01 -15.59 6.38
N THR A 424 0.40 -16.65 5.67
CA THR A 424 0.24 -16.77 4.22
C THR A 424 -1.23 -16.67 3.82
N TYR A 425 -2.10 -17.41 4.51
CA TYR A 425 -3.54 -17.39 4.26
C TYR A 425 -4.16 -16.00 4.53
N VAL A 426 -3.83 -15.39 5.66
CA VAL A 426 -4.34 -14.05 6.02
C VAL A 426 -3.86 -12.98 5.05
N MET A 427 -2.59 -13.05 4.64
CA MET A 427 -2.04 -12.08 3.68
C MET A 427 -2.67 -12.22 2.30
N ASP A 428 -2.90 -13.43 1.83
CA ASP A 428 -3.59 -13.68 0.56
C ASP A 428 -5.04 -13.19 0.59
N ALA A 429 -5.74 -13.44 1.68
CA ALA A 429 -7.10 -12.94 1.88
C ALA A 429 -7.15 -11.40 1.91
N ALA A 430 -6.19 -10.76 2.59
CA ALA A 430 -6.10 -9.30 2.67
C ALA A 430 -5.74 -8.66 1.32
N ALA A 431 -4.78 -9.24 0.60
CA ALA A 431 -4.42 -8.80 -0.76
C ALA A 431 -5.59 -8.98 -1.75
N SER A 432 -6.34 -10.07 -1.62
CA SER A 432 -7.55 -10.29 -2.42
C SER A 432 -8.65 -9.26 -2.07
N LEU A 433 -8.86 -8.98 -0.79
CA LEU A 433 -9.89 -8.04 -0.34
C LEU A 433 -9.66 -6.62 -0.89
N ILE A 434 -8.42 -6.14 -0.91
CA ILE A 434 -8.14 -4.81 -1.46
C ILE A 434 -8.35 -4.77 -2.98
N THR A 435 -8.01 -5.85 -3.70
CA THR A 435 -8.29 -5.90 -5.14
C THR A 435 -9.79 -5.93 -5.43
N TYR A 436 -10.62 -6.49 -4.53
CA TYR A 436 -12.09 -6.42 -4.65
C TYR A 436 -12.59 -4.98 -4.60
N ALA A 437 -12.09 -4.18 -3.66
CA ALA A 437 -12.44 -2.76 -3.58
C ALA A 437 -12.03 -2.01 -4.86
N LEU A 438 -10.80 -2.22 -5.33
CA LEU A 438 -10.26 -1.56 -6.52
C LEU A 438 -11.02 -1.91 -7.80
N VAL A 439 -11.39 -3.17 -8.00
CA VAL A 439 -12.19 -3.63 -9.16
C VAL A 439 -13.59 -3.00 -9.16
N GLN A 440 -14.14 -2.64 -7.99
CA GLN A 440 -15.39 -1.91 -7.86
C GLN A 440 -15.26 -0.40 -8.04
N GLY A 441 -14.07 0.10 -8.37
CA GLY A 441 -13.79 1.53 -8.56
C GLY A 441 -13.56 2.32 -7.27
N GLU A 442 -13.43 1.62 -6.13
CA GLU A 442 -13.10 2.27 -4.86
C GLU A 442 -11.63 2.74 -4.84
N LYS A 443 -11.38 3.78 -4.06
CA LYS A 443 -10.02 4.31 -3.79
C LYS A 443 -9.67 4.12 -2.31
N PRO A 444 -9.37 2.90 -1.86
CA PRO A 444 -9.31 2.53 -0.45
C PRO A 444 -8.02 3.01 0.22
N ALA A 445 -7.85 4.31 0.47
CA ALA A 445 -6.63 4.90 1.01
C ALA A 445 -6.25 4.33 2.39
N VAL A 446 -7.22 4.21 3.30
CA VAL A 446 -7.01 3.63 4.65
C VAL A 446 -6.78 2.13 4.59
N LEU A 447 -7.63 1.40 3.85
CA LEU A 447 -7.49 -0.05 3.69
C LEU A 447 -6.14 -0.42 3.06
N SER A 448 -5.66 0.34 2.06
CA SER A 448 -4.36 0.11 1.44
C SER A 448 -3.21 0.23 2.45
N ALA A 449 -3.28 1.20 3.37
CA ALA A 449 -2.29 1.36 4.43
C ALA A 449 -2.30 0.19 5.42
N ILE A 450 -3.48 -0.25 5.85
CA ILE A 450 -3.67 -1.40 6.75
C ILE A 450 -3.10 -2.68 6.11
N VAL A 451 -3.51 -2.97 4.88
CA VAL A 451 -3.08 -4.18 4.17
C VAL A 451 -1.58 -4.16 3.90
N LYS A 452 -1.03 -3.03 3.43
CA LYS A 452 0.43 -2.86 3.24
C LYS A 452 1.19 -3.13 4.54
N TYR A 453 0.77 -2.51 5.64
CA TYR A 453 1.41 -2.71 6.94
C TYR A 453 1.42 -4.18 7.35
N HIS A 454 0.25 -4.82 7.35
CA HIS A 454 0.13 -6.20 7.80
C HIS A 454 0.83 -7.20 6.89
N CYS A 455 0.73 -7.07 5.57
CA CYS A 455 1.39 -7.97 4.64
C CYS A 455 2.91 -7.89 4.75
N THR A 456 3.48 -6.67 4.77
CA THR A 456 4.94 -6.52 4.85
C THR A 456 5.50 -6.94 6.21
N HIS A 457 4.82 -6.60 7.32
CA HIS A 457 5.28 -6.95 8.67
C HIS A 457 5.16 -8.45 8.94
N ARG A 458 4.02 -9.07 8.60
CA ARG A 458 3.82 -10.52 8.75
C ARG A 458 4.72 -11.32 7.84
N GLY A 459 4.95 -10.84 6.61
CA GLY A 459 5.92 -11.43 5.69
C GLY A 459 7.32 -11.49 6.29
N GLN A 460 7.82 -10.36 6.82
CA GLN A 460 9.13 -10.31 7.49
C GLN A 460 9.21 -11.29 8.67
N GLN A 461 8.21 -11.31 9.54
CA GLN A 461 8.16 -12.22 10.68
C GLN A 461 8.23 -13.70 10.23
N SER A 462 7.47 -14.04 9.20
CA SER A 462 7.44 -15.41 8.69
C SER A 462 8.74 -15.82 7.99
N ILE A 463 9.46 -14.88 7.38
CA ILE A 463 10.81 -15.14 6.85
C ILE A 463 11.79 -15.51 7.98
N VAL A 464 11.74 -14.81 9.11
CA VAL A 464 12.56 -15.12 10.29
C VAL A 464 12.22 -16.52 10.81
N ASP A 465 10.93 -16.84 10.97
CA ASP A 465 10.47 -18.17 11.37
C ASP A 465 10.99 -19.28 10.41
N ALA A 466 10.97 -19.01 9.10
CA ALA A 466 11.47 -19.95 8.09
C ALA A 466 13.00 -20.14 8.18
N MET A 467 13.75 -19.09 8.46
CA MET A 467 15.21 -19.16 8.69
C MET A 467 15.52 -19.99 9.93
N ASP A 468 14.78 -19.85 11.01
CA ASP A 468 14.94 -20.61 12.23
C ASP A 468 14.69 -22.12 11.97
N ILE A 469 13.65 -22.47 11.20
CA ILE A 469 13.38 -23.85 10.78
C ILE A 469 14.52 -24.40 9.90
N ALA A 470 15.07 -23.60 9.01
CA ALA A 470 16.15 -24.02 8.11
C ALA A 470 17.50 -24.14 8.87
N GLY A 471 17.65 -23.45 10.01
CA GLY A 471 18.85 -23.43 10.84
C GLY A 471 20.07 -22.93 10.06
N GLY A 472 21.22 -23.57 10.22
CA GLY A 472 22.47 -23.15 9.55
C GLY A 472 22.35 -23.02 8.03
N LYS A 473 21.47 -23.81 7.39
CA LYS A 473 21.20 -23.70 5.94
C LYS A 473 20.54 -22.38 5.57
N GLY A 474 19.72 -21.78 6.45
CA GLY A 474 19.14 -20.47 6.27
C GLY A 474 20.16 -19.31 6.40
N ILE A 475 21.30 -19.54 7.03
CA ILE A 475 22.33 -18.53 7.28
C ILE A 475 23.44 -18.57 6.21
N MET A 476 23.83 -19.76 5.73
CA MET A 476 24.89 -19.90 4.75
C MET A 476 24.42 -19.43 3.37
N LEU A 477 24.99 -18.33 2.89
CA LEU A 477 24.72 -17.82 1.54
C LEU A 477 25.16 -18.84 0.49
N GLY A 478 24.42 -18.90 -0.60
CA GLY A 478 24.70 -19.79 -1.71
C GLY A 478 23.48 -19.95 -2.61
N GLU A 479 23.65 -20.70 -3.67
CA GLU A 479 22.64 -20.87 -4.71
C GLU A 479 21.29 -21.39 -4.19
N SER A 480 21.36 -22.29 -3.20
CA SER A 480 20.16 -22.91 -2.59
C SER A 480 19.54 -22.08 -1.44
N ASN A 481 20.14 -20.95 -1.04
CA ASN A 481 19.63 -20.14 0.07
C ASN A 481 18.81 -18.93 -0.44
N PHE A 482 17.53 -19.13 -0.68
CA PHE A 482 16.60 -18.06 -1.01
C PHE A 482 16.09 -17.29 0.22
N LEU A 483 16.13 -17.86 1.42
CA LEU A 483 15.64 -17.25 2.66
C LEU A 483 16.45 -16.04 3.09
N ALA A 484 17.79 -16.14 3.02
CA ALA A 484 18.66 -15.02 3.39
C ALA A 484 18.44 -13.81 2.46
N ARG A 485 18.21 -14.04 1.17
CA ARG A 485 17.88 -12.96 0.22
C ARG A 485 16.53 -12.33 0.53
N ALA A 486 15.52 -13.13 0.83
CA ALA A 486 14.21 -12.65 1.25
C ALA A 486 14.31 -11.84 2.56
N TYR A 487 15.10 -12.32 3.53
CA TYR A 487 15.37 -11.61 4.79
C TYR A 487 16.01 -10.24 4.56
N GLN A 488 17.02 -10.15 3.68
CA GLN A 488 17.65 -8.88 3.33
C GLN A 488 16.67 -7.91 2.65
N GLY A 489 15.78 -8.41 1.80
CA GLY A 489 14.81 -7.59 1.07
C GLY A 489 13.62 -7.11 1.91
N ALA A 490 13.19 -7.88 2.89
CA ALA A 490 11.98 -7.60 3.66
C ALA A 490 11.93 -6.21 4.32
N PRO A 491 13.00 -5.66 4.93
CA PRO A 491 12.98 -4.32 5.51
C PRO A 491 12.74 -3.20 4.51
N ILE A 492 13.02 -3.41 3.22
CA ILE A 492 12.75 -2.44 2.16
C ILE A 492 11.24 -2.21 2.05
N ALA A 493 10.46 -3.28 2.00
CA ALA A 493 9.01 -3.21 1.91
C ALA A 493 8.35 -2.53 3.11
N ILE A 494 8.97 -2.60 4.30
CA ILE A 494 8.50 -1.89 5.50
C ILE A 494 8.67 -0.38 5.36
N THR A 495 9.70 0.06 4.63
CA THR A 495 10.12 1.46 4.56
C THR A 495 9.46 2.23 3.44
N VAL A 496 9.28 1.60 2.26
CA VAL A 496 8.77 2.28 1.05
C VAL A 496 7.26 2.44 1.03
N GLU A 497 6.75 3.35 0.20
CA GLU A 497 5.32 3.64 -0.01
C GLU A 497 4.56 3.98 1.28
N GLY A 498 5.17 4.77 2.11
CA GLY A 498 4.70 5.08 3.46
C GLY A 498 5.25 4.08 4.47
N ALA A 499 6.23 4.53 5.27
CA ALA A 499 6.87 3.68 6.27
C ALA A 499 5.85 3.09 7.25
N ASN A 500 6.02 1.81 7.61
CA ASN A 500 5.08 1.12 8.50
C ASN A 500 4.92 1.82 9.85
N ILE A 501 5.96 2.47 10.36
CA ILE A 501 5.89 3.24 11.60
C ILE A 501 4.92 4.42 11.50
N LEU A 502 4.78 5.00 10.30
CA LEU A 502 3.80 6.04 10.02
C LEU A 502 2.41 5.44 9.76
N THR A 503 2.32 4.48 8.85
CA THR A 503 1.02 3.95 8.39
C THR A 503 0.23 3.23 9.48
N ARG A 504 0.88 2.65 10.49
CA ARG A 504 0.20 2.02 11.64
C ARG A 504 -0.51 3.02 12.54
N THR A 505 -0.23 4.31 12.40
CA THR A 505 -0.86 5.37 13.21
C THR A 505 -2.07 6.00 12.50
N MET A 506 -2.26 5.69 11.23
CA MET A 506 -3.47 6.06 10.48
C MET A 506 -4.63 5.12 10.85
#